data_16a2a362687f1c8caee61ffc240160ab
#
_entry.id   16a2a362687f1c8caee61ffc240160ab
#
_cell.length_a   1.000
_cell.length_b   1.000
_cell.length_c   1.000
_cell.angle_alpha   90.00
_cell.angle_beta   90.00
_cell.angle_gamma   90.00
#
_symmetry.space_group_name_H-M   'P 1'
#
loop_
_entity.id
_entity.type
_entity.pdbx_description
1 polymer ?
#
loop_
_entity_poly.entity_id
_entity_poly.type
_entity_poly.pdbx_seq_one_letter_code
_entity_poly.pdbx_strand_id
1 'polypeptide(L)'
;MAASRGRNISVSEASRPVLPRHAKLQFDATRQVWVILAPERVLAPDEIAVEVLQLCDGVRSVADMIDQLAEKYTAERGAIATDVIAMLQDLADKGFLTEAREKTS
;
A
#
# COMPACT_ATOMS: atom_id res chain seq x y z
N MET A 1 8.90 6.09 -23.20
CA MET A 1 8.82 5.90 -22.92
C MET A 1 8.91 5.49 -22.09
N ALA A 2 8.99 5.58 -22.03
CA ALA A 2 9.04 5.11 -21.44
C ALA A 2 8.91 4.66 -20.69
N ALA A 3 8.57 4.70 -20.62
CA ALA A 3 8.33 4.33 -20.01
C ALA A 3 8.39 3.69 -19.38
N SER A 4 8.41 3.44 -19.45
CA SER A 4 8.41 2.82 -19.04
C SER A 4 8.67 2.30 -18.21
N ARG A 5 8.88 2.18 -18.24
CA ARG A 5 9.22 1.61 -17.56
C ARG A 5 8.42 1.09 -16.82
N GLY A 6 7.56 1.13 -16.91
CA GLY A 6 6.63 0.45 -16.41
C GLY A 6 6.62 0.00 -15.06
N ARG A 7 7.36 0.37 -14.33
CA ARG A 7 7.36 -0.01 -13.13
C ARG A 7 6.38 0.69 -12.37
N ASN A 8 5.91 1.82 -12.60
CA ASN A 8 4.95 2.52 -11.81
C ASN A 8 3.59 2.00 -12.11
N ILE A 9 2.82 1.71 -11.11
CA ILE A 9 1.46 1.29 -11.30
C ILE A 9 0.57 2.47 -11.01
N SER A 10 -0.62 2.45 -11.57
CA SER A 10 -1.62 3.45 -11.32
C SER A 10 -2.60 2.86 -10.36
N VAL A 11 -2.64 3.36 -9.17
CA VAL A 11 -3.49 2.80 -8.12
C VAL A 11 -4.93 3.26 -8.32
N SER A 12 -5.85 2.31 -8.30
CA SER A 12 -7.27 2.62 -8.39
C SER A 12 -7.99 1.71 -7.42
N GLU A 13 -9.30 1.82 -7.34
CA GLU A 13 -10.07 0.97 -6.44
C GLU A 13 -10.02 -0.49 -6.85
N ALA A 14 -9.71 -0.78 -8.10
CA ALA A 14 -9.61 -2.16 -8.55
C ALA A 14 -8.24 -2.77 -8.30
N SER A 15 -7.26 -1.98 -7.90
CA SER A 15 -5.92 -2.48 -7.66
C SER A 15 -5.89 -3.42 -6.46
N ARG A 16 -4.97 -4.37 -6.50
CA ARG A 16 -4.74 -5.28 -5.37
C ARG A 16 -3.30 -5.14 -4.95
N PRO A 17 -3.01 -4.15 -4.14
CA PRO A 17 -1.63 -3.84 -3.81
C PRO A 17 -1.01 -4.85 -2.86
N VAL A 18 0.29 -5.04 -3.00
CA VAL A 18 1.03 -5.93 -2.13
C VAL A 18 2.47 -5.40 -2.06
N LEU A 19 3.16 -5.67 -0.97
CA LEU A 19 4.54 -5.30 -0.87
C LEU A 19 5.35 -6.20 -1.78
N PRO A 20 6.33 -5.66 -2.52
CA PRO A 20 7.14 -6.49 -3.37
C PRO A 20 7.98 -7.42 -2.52
N ARG A 21 8.49 -8.56 -3.14
CA ARG A 21 9.24 -9.51 -2.43
C ARG A 21 10.39 -8.95 -1.70
N HIS A 22 11.01 -7.88 -2.16
CA HIS A 22 12.20 -7.31 -1.53
C HIS A 22 11.86 -6.32 -0.42
N ALA A 23 10.61 -6.11 -0.11
CA ALA A 23 10.21 -5.16 0.92
C ALA A 23 9.40 -5.89 1.98
N LYS A 24 9.55 -5.48 3.22
CA LYS A 24 8.88 -6.14 4.31
C LYS A 24 8.42 -5.15 5.35
N LEU A 25 7.19 -5.24 5.77
CA LEU A 25 6.66 -4.40 6.83
C LEU A 25 6.95 -5.13 8.15
N GLN A 26 7.65 -4.49 9.05
CA GLN A 26 8.10 -5.13 10.27
C GLN A 26 8.07 -4.20 11.44
N PHE A 27 7.73 -4.69 12.62
CA PHE A 27 7.73 -3.88 13.81
C PHE A 27 9.12 -3.85 14.41
N ASP A 28 9.67 -2.67 14.60
CA ASP A 28 10.98 -2.50 15.19
C ASP A 28 10.77 -2.33 16.69
N ALA A 29 10.98 -3.39 17.44
CA ALA A 29 10.73 -3.37 18.88
C ALA A 29 11.65 -2.43 19.63
N THR A 30 12.85 -2.22 19.12
CA THR A 30 13.79 -1.33 19.78
C THR A 30 13.30 0.10 19.74
N ARG A 31 12.78 0.53 18.62
CA ARG A 31 12.27 1.87 18.47
C ARG A 31 10.79 1.95 18.70
N GLN A 32 10.11 0.82 18.78
CA GLN A 32 8.68 0.75 18.99
C GLN A 32 7.91 1.40 17.85
N VAL A 33 8.37 1.19 16.64
CA VAL A 33 7.70 1.72 15.44
C VAL A 33 7.71 0.69 14.34
N TRP A 34 6.77 0.81 13.43
CA TRP A 34 6.72 -0.06 12.26
C TRP A 34 7.60 0.56 11.18
N VAL A 35 8.29 -0.28 10.44
CA VAL A 35 9.14 0.16 9.35
C VAL A 35 8.93 -0.73 8.15
N ILE A 36 9.21 -0.21 6.96
CA ILE A 36 9.26 -1.00 5.76
C ILE A 36 10.76 -1.17 5.46
N LEU A 37 11.21 -2.41 5.43
CA LEU A 37 12.60 -2.70 5.15
C LEU A 37 12.74 -3.09 3.68
N ALA A 38 13.64 -2.46 2.98
CA ALA A 38 13.96 -2.79 1.59
C ALA A 38 15.47 -2.77 1.48
N PRO A 39 16.08 -3.34 0.44
CA PRO A 39 17.51 -3.54 0.37
C PRO A 39 18.29 -2.29 0.58
N GLU A 40 18.19 -1.27 0.41
CA GLU A 40 19.00 -0.14 0.66
C GLU A 40 18.23 1.01 1.25
N ARG A 41 17.05 0.73 1.76
CA ARG A 41 16.21 1.78 2.26
C ARG A 41 15.36 1.30 3.42
N VAL A 42 15.08 2.19 4.31
CA VAL A 42 14.15 1.92 5.40
C VAL A 42 13.19 3.10 5.43
N LEU A 43 11.91 2.81 5.48
CA LEU A 43 10.91 3.85 5.53
C LEU A 43 10.10 3.63 6.81
N ALA A 44 9.83 4.70 7.55
CA ALA A 44 9.01 4.61 8.74
C ALA A 44 7.66 5.27 8.47
N PRO A 45 6.66 4.49 8.09
CA PRO A 45 5.36 5.07 7.78
C PRO A 45 4.63 5.48 9.06
N ASP A 46 3.71 6.41 8.95
CA ASP A 46 2.95 6.83 10.11
C ASP A 46 1.88 5.77 10.42
N GLU A 47 1.14 5.95 11.49
CA GLU A 47 0.17 4.96 11.94
C GLU A 47 -0.90 4.65 10.92
N ILE A 48 -1.36 5.64 10.22
CA ILE A 48 -2.39 5.44 9.21
C ILE A 48 -1.82 4.62 8.06
N ALA A 49 -0.61 4.96 7.63
CA ALA A 49 0.02 4.21 6.55
C ALA A 49 0.27 2.77 6.94
N VAL A 50 0.65 2.52 8.20
CA VAL A 50 0.85 1.17 8.68
C VAL A 50 -0.46 0.38 8.57
N GLU A 51 -1.54 0.98 8.98
CA GLU A 51 -2.83 0.31 8.94
C GLU A 51 -3.22 -0.04 7.51
N VAL A 52 -3.00 0.89 6.59
CA VAL A 52 -3.28 0.65 5.19
C VAL A 52 -2.38 -0.46 4.65
N LEU A 53 -1.10 -0.42 4.99
CA LEU A 53 -0.15 -1.41 4.51
C LEU A 53 -0.46 -2.81 5.02
N GLN A 54 -0.99 -2.93 6.22
CA GLN A 54 -1.35 -4.22 6.76
C GLN A 54 -2.49 -4.86 5.98
N LEU A 55 -3.26 -4.06 5.25
CA LEU A 55 -4.33 -4.58 4.43
C LEU A 55 -3.86 -4.92 3.01
N CYS A 56 -2.63 -4.58 2.67
CA CYS A 56 -2.09 -4.81 1.33
C CYS A 56 -1.57 -6.23 1.18
N ASP A 57 -2.48 -7.16 1.02
CA ASP A 57 -2.10 -8.57 0.95
C ASP A 57 -2.15 -9.16 -0.46
N GLY A 58 -2.42 -8.33 -1.46
CA GLY A 58 -2.46 -8.82 -2.83
C GLY A 58 -3.76 -9.51 -3.20
N VAL A 59 -4.66 -9.71 -2.23
CA VAL A 59 -5.93 -10.37 -2.46
C VAL A 59 -7.05 -9.36 -2.38
N ARG A 60 -6.99 -8.51 -1.37
CA ARG A 60 -8.01 -7.51 -1.12
C ARG A 60 -7.83 -6.36 -2.08
N SER A 61 -8.89 -5.85 -2.68
CA SER A 61 -8.78 -4.71 -3.57
C SER A 61 -8.72 -3.43 -2.75
N VAL A 62 -8.31 -2.35 -3.39
CA VAL A 62 -8.31 -1.05 -2.74
C VAL A 62 -9.72 -0.67 -2.33
N ALA A 63 -10.73 -1.02 -3.14
CA ALA A 63 -12.11 -0.75 -2.79
C ALA A 63 -12.48 -1.43 -1.48
N ASP A 64 -12.05 -2.68 -1.28
CA ASP A 64 -12.31 -3.40 -0.04
C ASP A 64 -11.63 -2.71 1.14
N MET A 65 -10.42 -2.23 0.94
CA MET A 65 -9.68 -1.55 1.98
C MET A 65 -10.37 -0.27 2.38
N ILE A 66 -10.84 0.49 1.39
CA ILE A 66 -11.54 1.74 1.64
C ILE A 66 -12.82 1.48 2.42
N ASP A 67 -13.56 0.45 2.04
CA ASP A 67 -14.80 0.12 2.72
C ASP A 67 -14.55 -0.24 4.19
N GLN A 68 -13.51 -1.03 4.44
CA GLN A 68 -13.17 -1.41 5.80
C GLN A 68 -12.76 -0.22 6.63
N LEU A 69 -11.96 0.66 6.07
CA LEU A 69 -11.49 1.81 6.81
C LEU A 69 -12.60 2.83 7.05
N ALA A 70 -13.48 3.01 6.07
CA ALA A 70 -14.58 3.94 6.23
C ALA A 70 -15.51 3.45 7.34
N GLU A 71 -15.71 2.15 7.42
CA GLU A 71 -16.55 1.59 8.45
C GLU A 71 -15.88 1.70 9.82
N LYS A 72 -14.62 1.38 9.88
CA LYS A 72 -13.88 1.41 11.13
C LYS A 72 -13.84 2.80 11.73
N TYR A 73 -13.63 3.81 10.93
CA TYR A 73 -13.50 5.17 11.42
C TYR A 73 -14.77 5.99 11.30
N THR A 74 -15.87 5.38 10.85
CA THR A 74 -17.14 6.06 10.69
C THR A 74 -16.94 7.33 9.87
N ALA A 75 -16.22 7.17 8.76
CA ALA A 75 -15.89 8.32 7.93
C ALA A 75 -16.50 8.17 6.55
N GLU A 76 -16.59 9.27 5.84
CA GLU A 76 -17.17 9.25 4.53
C GLU A 76 -16.26 8.51 3.58
N ARG A 77 -16.82 7.59 2.81
CA ARG A 77 -16.03 6.72 1.94
C ARG A 77 -15.20 7.51 0.93
N GLY A 78 -15.77 8.57 0.37
CA GLY A 78 -15.04 9.35 -0.63
C GLY A 78 -13.79 9.99 -0.09
N ALA A 79 -13.86 10.47 1.15
CA ALA A 79 -12.70 11.09 1.77
C ALA A 79 -11.62 10.05 2.06
N ILE A 80 -12.03 8.88 2.54
CA ILE A 80 -11.08 7.79 2.79
C ILE A 80 -10.46 7.34 1.46
N ALA A 81 -11.28 7.23 0.41
CA ALA A 81 -10.77 6.80 -0.89
C ALA A 81 -9.69 7.72 -1.40
N THR A 82 -9.93 9.02 -1.32
CA THR A 82 -8.96 10.00 -1.79
C THR A 82 -7.64 9.85 -1.07
N ASP A 83 -7.69 9.75 0.25
CA ASP A 83 -6.47 9.66 1.05
C ASP A 83 -5.74 8.33 0.85
N VAL A 84 -6.47 7.23 0.81
CA VAL A 84 -5.87 5.92 0.67
C VAL A 84 -5.21 5.78 -0.69
N ILE A 85 -5.90 6.19 -1.75
CA ILE A 85 -5.34 6.06 -3.09
C ILE A 85 -4.10 6.94 -3.24
N ALA A 86 -4.13 8.16 -2.69
CA ALA A 86 -2.97 9.03 -2.77
C ALA A 86 -1.77 8.44 -2.03
N MET A 87 -2.02 7.87 -0.86
CA MET A 87 -0.97 7.27 -0.07
C MET A 87 -0.38 6.04 -0.78
N LEU A 88 -1.24 5.19 -1.33
CA LEU A 88 -0.77 3.99 -1.99
C LEU A 88 -0.02 4.35 -3.27
N GLN A 89 -0.48 5.39 -3.98
CA GLN A 89 0.21 5.81 -5.19
C GLN A 89 1.61 6.32 -4.86
N ASP A 90 1.73 7.08 -3.77
CA ASP A 90 3.02 7.59 -3.34
C ASP A 90 3.97 6.44 -3.00
N LEU A 91 3.48 5.43 -2.29
CA LEU A 91 4.30 4.28 -1.93
C LEU A 91 4.68 3.47 -3.16
N ALA A 92 3.77 3.34 -4.11
CA ALA A 92 4.06 2.63 -5.34
C ALA A 92 5.13 3.37 -6.16
N ASP A 93 5.01 4.69 -6.22
CA ASP A 93 5.99 5.50 -6.97
C ASP A 93 7.38 5.38 -6.35
N LYS A 94 7.46 5.17 -5.05
CA LYS A 94 8.72 5.03 -4.38
C LYS A 94 9.25 3.60 -4.39
N GLY A 95 8.50 2.68 -4.99
CA GLY A 95 8.93 1.30 -5.11
C GLY A 95 8.61 0.42 -3.92
N PHE A 96 7.79 0.87 -2.99
CA PHE A 96 7.44 0.08 -1.82
C PHE A 96 6.15 -0.72 -1.98
N LEU A 97 5.44 -0.55 -3.08
CA LEU A 97 4.23 -1.33 -3.36
C LEU A 97 4.19 -1.71 -4.83
N THR A 98 3.61 -2.85 -5.10
CA THR A 98 3.37 -3.27 -6.46
C THR A 98 1.98 -3.85 -6.50
N GLU A 99 1.52 -4.24 -7.65
CA GLU A 99 0.19 -4.81 -7.80
C GLU A 99 0.31 -6.30 -7.95
N ALA A 100 -0.52 -7.05 -7.23
CA ALA A 100 -0.50 -8.50 -7.34
C ALA A 100 -1.01 -8.91 -8.72
N ARG A 101 -0.32 -9.93 -9.39
CA ARG A 101 -0.70 -10.37 -10.67
C ARG A 101 -1.71 -11.39 -10.52
N GLU A 102 -2.70 -11.36 -11.31
CA GLU A 102 -3.71 -12.34 -11.30
C GLU A 102 -3.15 -13.54 -11.84
N LYS A 103 -3.31 -14.64 -11.25
CA LYS A 103 -2.77 -15.79 -11.72
C LYS A 103 -3.36 -16.34 -12.79
N THR A 104 -3.88 -16.00 -13.51
CA THR A 104 -4.49 -16.55 -14.55
C THR A 104 -3.88 -17.22 -15.25
N SER A 105 -3.64 -17.38 -15.50
CA SER A 105 -3.07 -17.90 -16.25
C SER A 105 -2.90 -18.27 -16.52
#